data_a6a9cae066067ba652514b30de86fc6d
#
_entry.id   a6a9cae066067ba652514b30de86fc6d
#
_cell.length_a   1.000
_cell.length_b   1.000
_cell.length_c   1.000
_cell.angle_alpha   90.00
_cell.angle_beta   90.00
_cell.angle_gamma   90.00
#
_symmetry.space_group_name_H-M   'P 1'
#
loop_
_entity.id
_entity.type
_entity.pdbx_description
1 polymer ?
#
loop_
_entity_poly.entity_id
_entity_poly.type
_entity_poly.pdbx_seq_one_letter_code
_entity_poly.pdbx_strand_id
1 'polypeptide(L)'
;MGIFSHTSCSCTGKSIVLKNIIPEDQLDEVLKRRAEEYRKQRNRTNTNLDVLLMAPSNSPLQYPIHGFTVEPLTKSLIPGLAVHTGTKELYKVFLSVSYGNLLVHGATETDLVVGQGQNALNISTTRVDRLNQLLSQVSYTSTIYRINTRDLANFTFEDHAVMFPIIIKRSSMPVLYDPGTDINTQVTVATKTFLRYKELNVLIESIRKYYKDIKIIVADDSLNPERVIGSNIEHYIMPPAQGWFAGRNLAVSQVTTKYFLWVDDDFQFTSETKIESFVEIMEAVPELDIVGGAVNNDQFYFKLVYENGDMEEGGCLSRVFNTIHQALPSYPHCSLVDGVVNFFLARTDSVRRVGFDPVLKRVAHSEFFMDGLGELLVASCGNIKIGHQAHVNHNTYSEYRTQKKTDERRKLAHHFFKNHLKCVEY
;
A
#
# COMPACT_ATOMS: atom_id res chain seq x y z
N MET A 1 -12.10 -24.14 -14.13
CA MET A 1 -10.97 -23.65 -14.98
C MET A 1 -11.21 -22.19 -15.29
N GLY A 2 -10.63 -21.28 -14.51
CA GLY A 2 -10.61 -19.86 -14.79
C GLY A 2 -9.35 -19.55 -15.58
N ILE A 3 -9.47 -19.49 -16.89
CA ILE A 3 -8.39 -19.05 -17.77
C ILE A 3 -8.35 -17.52 -17.67
N PHE A 4 -7.61 -16.98 -16.72
CA PHE A 4 -7.08 -15.65 -16.89
C PHE A 4 -5.92 -15.77 -17.89
N SER A 5 -6.22 -15.58 -19.17
CA SER A 5 -5.19 -15.31 -20.14
C SER A 5 -4.50 -14.02 -19.69
N HIS A 6 -3.29 -14.13 -19.13
CA HIS A 6 -2.41 -12.98 -18.96
C HIS A 6 -2.05 -12.49 -20.37
N THR A 7 -2.94 -11.69 -20.96
CA THR A 7 -2.58 -10.89 -22.11
C THR A 7 -1.52 -9.92 -21.60
N SER A 8 -0.30 -10.04 -22.13
CA SER A 8 0.74 -9.07 -21.84
C SER A 8 0.20 -7.69 -22.21
N CYS A 9 0.32 -6.72 -21.30
CA CYS A 9 -0.10 -5.36 -21.57
C CYS A 9 0.63 -4.79 -22.78
N SER A 10 -0.03 -3.92 -23.54
CA SER A 10 0.54 -3.33 -24.77
C SER A 10 0.95 -1.90 -24.52
N CYS A 11 2.22 -1.58 -24.85
CA CYS A 11 2.68 -0.19 -24.89
C CYS A 11 2.05 0.53 -26.08
N THR A 12 1.50 1.71 -25.86
CA THR A 12 0.95 2.57 -26.90
C THR A 12 2.08 3.28 -27.69
N GLY A 13 1.76 3.92 -28.81
CA GLY A 13 2.73 4.73 -29.55
C GLY A 13 3.25 5.97 -28.76
N LYS A 14 2.58 6.34 -27.65
CA LYS A 14 2.99 7.43 -26.75
C LYS A 14 3.79 6.94 -25.55
N SER A 15 3.83 5.63 -25.33
CA SER A 15 4.52 5.05 -24.18
C SER A 15 6.03 5.14 -24.32
N ILE A 16 6.70 5.42 -23.22
CA ILE A 16 8.15 5.29 -23.09
C ILE A 16 8.44 3.83 -22.75
N VAL A 17 9.11 3.12 -23.66
CA VAL A 17 9.54 1.73 -23.47
C VAL A 17 10.79 1.70 -22.60
N LEU A 18 10.67 1.14 -21.39
CA LEU A 18 11.68 1.31 -20.34
C LEU A 18 12.96 0.51 -20.57
N LYS A 19 12.89 -0.65 -21.26
CA LYS A 19 14.11 -1.41 -21.60
C LYS A 19 15.13 -0.62 -22.44
N ASN A 20 14.68 0.41 -23.15
CA ASN A 20 15.56 1.26 -23.98
C ASN A 20 16.55 2.11 -23.16
N ILE A 21 16.40 2.20 -21.84
CA ILE A 21 17.39 2.86 -20.97
C ILE A 21 18.60 1.99 -20.67
N ILE A 22 18.53 0.69 -20.95
CA ILE A 22 19.58 -0.29 -20.70
C ILE A 22 20.44 -0.44 -21.97
N PRO A 23 21.78 -0.45 -21.86
CA PRO A 23 22.65 -0.77 -22.98
C PRO A 23 22.32 -2.15 -23.56
N GLU A 24 22.34 -2.26 -24.89
CA GLU A 24 21.92 -3.48 -25.61
C GLU A 24 22.76 -4.71 -25.20
N ASP A 25 24.04 -4.52 -24.97
CA ASP A 25 24.99 -5.57 -24.52
C ASP A 25 24.71 -6.08 -23.09
N GLN A 26 23.94 -5.37 -22.29
CA GLN A 26 23.61 -5.73 -20.91
C GLN A 26 22.13 -6.15 -20.76
N LEU A 27 21.32 -5.98 -21.79
CA LEU A 27 19.85 -6.08 -21.69
C LEU A 27 19.40 -7.48 -21.23
N ASP A 28 19.92 -8.53 -21.83
CA ASP A 28 19.49 -9.92 -21.54
C ASP A 28 19.81 -10.31 -20.08
N GLU A 29 21.01 -9.94 -19.60
CA GLU A 29 21.39 -10.21 -18.21
C GLU A 29 20.53 -9.43 -17.22
N VAL A 30 20.27 -8.16 -17.52
CA VAL A 30 19.42 -7.29 -16.67
C VAL A 30 17.99 -7.81 -16.63
N LEU A 31 17.40 -8.19 -17.76
CA LEU A 31 16.05 -8.76 -17.79
C LEU A 31 15.94 -10.06 -16.99
N LYS A 32 16.93 -10.93 -17.12
CA LYS A 32 16.99 -12.19 -16.35
C LYS A 32 17.04 -11.93 -14.83
N ARG A 33 17.91 -11.03 -14.38
CA ARG A 33 18.00 -10.67 -12.95
C ARG A 33 16.70 -10.04 -12.45
N ARG A 34 16.12 -9.17 -13.24
CA ARG A 34 14.85 -8.50 -12.90
C ARG A 34 13.69 -9.49 -12.76
N ALA A 35 13.57 -10.45 -13.69
CA ALA A 35 12.56 -11.51 -13.62
C ALA A 35 12.76 -12.41 -12.39
N GLU A 36 14.02 -12.71 -12.03
CA GLU A 36 14.35 -13.49 -10.84
C GLU A 36 13.95 -12.74 -9.55
N GLU A 37 14.29 -11.46 -9.44
CA GLU A 37 13.90 -10.63 -8.27
C GLU A 37 12.38 -10.48 -8.17
N TYR A 38 11.66 -10.31 -9.28
CA TYR A 38 10.21 -10.28 -9.29
C TYR A 38 9.60 -11.62 -8.81
N ARG A 39 10.18 -12.76 -9.24
CA ARG A 39 9.77 -14.08 -8.75
C ARG A 39 9.98 -14.22 -7.24
N LYS A 40 11.14 -13.79 -6.72
CA LYS A 40 11.41 -13.77 -5.28
C LYS A 40 10.41 -12.90 -4.52
N GLN A 41 10.13 -11.72 -5.03
CA GLN A 41 9.15 -10.80 -4.45
C GLN A 41 7.75 -11.43 -4.45
N ARG A 42 7.31 -12.00 -5.58
CA ARG A 42 6.03 -12.72 -5.66
C ARG A 42 5.96 -13.87 -4.66
N ASN A 43 6.97 -14.69 -4.55
CA ASN A 43 6.99 -15.80 -3.59
C ASN A 43 6.91 -15.33 -2.14
N ARG A 44 7.44 -14.14 -1.83
CA ARG A 44 7.34 -13.52 -0.50
C ARG A 44 5.96 -12.93 -0.22
N THR A 45 5.30 -12.36 -1.22
CA THR A 45 4.05 -11.62 -1.05
C THR A 45 2.81 -12.38 -1.54
N ASN A 46 3.02 -13.41 -2.37
CA ASN A 46 1.92 -14.10 -3.04
C ASN A 46 1.12 -14.95 -2.06
N THR A 47 -0.15 -14.76 -2.11
CA THR A 47 -1.16 -15.57 -1.46
C THR A 47 -1.75 -16.45 -2.55
N ASN A 48 -1.59 -17.77 -2.48
CA ASN A 48 -2.10 -18.74 -3.46
C ASN A 48 -3.64 -18.76 -3.52
N LEU A 49 -4.27 -17.60 -3.73
CA LEU A 49 -5.74 -17.49 -3.85
C LEU A 49 -6.26 -18.09 -5.15
N ASP A 50 -5.40 -18.21 -6.17
CA ASP A 50 -5.79 -18.67 -7.51
C ASP A 50 -5.96 -20.19 -7.60
N VAL A 51 -5.72 -20.94 -6.51
CA VAL A 51 -5.73 -22.41 -6.47
C VAL A 51 -6.79 -22.94 -5.49
N LEU A 52 -7.89 -22.24 -5.29
CA LEU A 52 -8.98 -22.77 -4.47
C LEU A 52 -9.77 -23.81 -5.24
N LEU A 53 -9.82 -25.04 -4.73
CA LEU A 53 -10.70 -26.08 -5.21
C LEU A 53 -11.99 -26.05 -4.39
N MET A 54 -13.04 -25.49 -4.96
CA MET A 54 -14.34 -25.43 -4.32
C MET A 54 -15.11 -26.73 -4.52
N ALA A 55 -15.87 -27.13 -3.50
CA ALA A 55 -16.76 -28.25 -3.59
C ALA A 55 -17.80 -28.06 -4.72
N PRO A 56 -18.07 -29.08 -5.53
CA PRO A 56 -19.19 -29.04 -6.46
C PRO A 56 -20.54 -29.04 -5.70
N SER A 57 -21.60 -28.66 -6.39
CA SER A 57 -22.97 -28.78 -5.84
C SER A 57 -23.23 -30.16 -5.27
N ASN A 58 -23.91 -30.25 -4.14
CA ASN A 58 -24.22 -31.49 -3.44
C ASN A 58 -23.00 -32.28 -2.88
N SER A 59 -21.84 -31.64 -2.73
CA SER A 59 -20.71 -32.23 -2.02
C SER A 59 -21.09 -32.52 -0.56
N PRO A 60 -20.68 -33.67 -0.02
CA PRO A 60 -20.90 -33.99 1.39
C PRO A 60 -19.96 -33.22 2.34
N LEU A 61 -18.99 -32.48 1.82
CA LEU A 61 -17.96 -31.79 2.61
C LEU A 61 -18.43 -30.44 3.14
N GLN A 62 -18.31 -30.25 4.45
CA GLN A 62 -18.43 -28.97 5.11
C GLN A 62 -17.04 -28.51 5.57
N TYR A 63 -16.67 -27.28 5.27
CA TYR A 63 -15.33 -26.73 5.52
C TYR A 63 -15.38 -25.21 5.53
N PRO A 64 -14.35 -24.52 6.07
CA PRO A 64 -14.28 -23.05 6.07
C PRO A 64 -13.91 -22.54 4.66
N ILE A 65 -14.90 -22.27 3.82
CA ILE A 65 -14.73 -21.88 2.40
C ILE A 65 -13.80 -20.65 2.26
N HIS A 66 -13.98 -19.63 3.13
CA HIS A 66 -13.17 -18.42 3.11
C HIS A 66 -11.85 -18.56 3.89
N GLY A 67 -11.59 -19.76 4.43
CA GLY A 67 -10.46 -20.00 5.31
C GLY A 67 -10.66 -19.45 6.72
N PHE A 68 -9.59 -19.46 7.49
CA PHE A 68 -9.54 -18.90 8.85
C PHE A 68 -8.13 -18.42 9.16
N THR A 69 -7.99 -17.56 10.18
CA THR A 69 -6.72 -16.98 10.56
C THR A 69 -6.17 -17.65 11.82
N VAL A 70 -4.86 -17.92 11.83
CA VAL A 70 -4.13 -18.47 12.97
C VAL A 70 -2.88 -17.64 13.26
N GLU A 71 -2.47 -17.61 14.53
CA GLU A 71 -1.18 -17.06 14.93
C GLU A 71 -0.05 -18.05 14.54
N PRO A 72 1.15 -17.53 14.15
CA PRO A 72 2.30 -18.39 13.87
C PRO A 72 2.67 -19.29 15.05
N LEU A 73 3.00 -20.56 14.78
CA LEU A 73 3.39 -21.58 15.78
C LEU A 73 2.36 -21.82 16.87
N THR A 74 1.15 -21.32 16.71
CA THR A 74 0.08 -21.46 17.69
C THR A 74 -0.94 -22.47 17.22
N LYS A 75 -1.31 -23.40 18.11
CA LYS A 75 -2.32 -24.39 17.84
C LYS A 75 -3.71 -23.77 17.80
N SER A 76 -4.44 -24.01 16.72
CA SER A 76 -5.79 -23.49 16.51
C SER A 76 -6.69 -24.58 15.94
N LEU A 77 -7.94 -24.68 16.42
CA LEU A 77 -8.91 -25.57 15.82
C LEU A 77 -9.28 -25.13 14.41
N ILE A 78 -9.43 -26.09 13.48
CA ILE A 78 -9.97 -25.81 12.15
C ILE A 78 -11.50 -25.72 12.29
N PRO A 79 -12.10 -24.55 12.01
CA PRO A 79 -13.53 -24.39 12.24
C PRO A 79 -14.36 -25.12 11.16
N GLY A 80 -15.49 -25.68 11.55
CA GLY A 80 -16.56 -26.10 10.66
C GLY A 80 -16.25 -27.29 9.74
N LEU A 81 -15.31 -28.17 10.10
CA LEU A 81 -15.09 -29.42 9.35
C LEU A 81 -16.17 -30.43 9.69
N ALA A 82 -16.86 -30.96 8.68
CA ALA A 82 -17.80 -32.04 8.81
C ALA A 82 -18.05 -32.79 7.49
N VAL A 83 -18.62 -33.99 7.56
CA VAL A 83 -19.08 -34.77 6.43
C VAL A 83 -20.56 -35.07 6.59
N HIS A 84 -21.37 -34.75 5.60
CA HIS A 84 -22.81 -34.98 5.55
C HIS A 84 -23.12 -36.10 4.52
N THR A 85 -23.23 -37.30 4.97
CA THR A 85 -23.48 -38.49 4.10
C THR A 85 -24.38 -39.50 4.76
N GLY A 86 -24.94 -40.40 3.98
CA GLY A 86 -25.75 -41.49 4.47
C GLY A 86 -24.95 -42.57 5.22
N THR A 87 -25.63 -43.68 5.62
CA THR A 87 -25.02 -44.78 6.35
C THR A 87 -24.02 -45.55 5.48
N LYS A 88 -22.81 -45.75 6.01
CA LYS A 88 -21.72 -46.54 5.39
C LYS A 88 -21.07 -47.45 6.43
N GLU A 89 -20.41 -48.48 5.98
CA GLU A 89 -19.64 -49.38 6.84
C GLU A 89 -18.38 -48.70 7.42
N LEU A 90 -17.74 -47.86 6.60
CA LEU A 90 -16.52 -47.15 6.98
C LEU A 90 -16.53 -45.73 6.41
N TYR A 91 -16.20 -44.78 7.24
CA TYR A 91 -15.96 -43.36 6.87
C TYR A 91 -14.48 -43.07 6.97
N LYS A 92 -13.88 -42.60 5.89
CA LYS A 92 -12.45 -42.24 5.82
C LYS A 92 -12.28 -40.88 5.22
N VAL A 93 -11.61 -39.99 5.96
CA VAL A 93 -11.23 -38.66 5.51
C VAL A 93 -9.73 -38.47 5.51
N PHE A 94 -9.25 -37.63 4.64
CA PHE A 94 -7.87 -37.22 4.56
C PHE A 94 -7.78 -35.71 4.58
N LEU A 95 -6.89 -35.18 5.43
CA LEU A 95 -6.49 -33.75 5.46
C LEU A 95 -5.00 -33.65 5.23
N SER A 96 -4.55 -32.64 4.49
CA SER A 96 -3.14 -32.33 4.34
C SER A 96 -2.91 -30.82 4.24
N VAL A 97 -1.74 -30.38 4.70
CA VAL A 97 -1.28 -28.98 4.71
C VAL A 97 0.19 -28.94 4.30
N SER A 98 0.71 -27.76 3.91
CA SER A 98 2.09 -27.62 3.44
C SER A 98 3.02 -27.03 4.50
N TYR A 99 2.52 -26.10 5.33
CA TYR A 99 3.35 -25.31 6.27
C TYR A 99 2.96 -25.55 7.73
N GLY A 100 2.25 -26.64 8.02
CA GLY A 100 1.78 -26.93 9.36
C GLY A 100 1.66 -28.41 9.66
N ASN A 101 1.28 -28.68 10.89
CA ASN A 101 0.95 -30.01 11.39
C ASN A 101 -0.51 -30.05 11.83
N LEU A 102 -1.13 -31.22 11.62
CA LEU A 102 -2.50 -31.52 11.98
C LEU A 102 -2.55 -32.47 13.18
N LEU A 103 -3.45 -32.18 14.10
CA LEU A 103 -3.65 -33.03 15.30
C LEU A 103 -5.15 -33.12 15.57
N VAL A 104 -5.66 -34.30 15.86
CA VAL A 104 -7.03 -34.50 16.34
C VAL A 104 -7.03 -34.91 17.80
N HIS A 105 -7.89 -34.30 18.61
CA HIS A 105 -8.06 -34.63 20.00
C HIS A 105 -9.27 -35.55 20.22
N GLY A 106 -9.23 -36.31 21.29
CA GLY A 106 -10.34 -37.16 21.70
C GLY A 106 -10.53 -38.44 20.87
N ALA A 107 -9.52 -38.85 20.08
CA ALA A 107 -9.50 -40.15 19.46
C ALA A 107 -9.40 -41.24 20.52
N THR A 108 -10.14 -42.32 20.32
CA THR A 108 -10.17 -43.55 21.19
C THR A 108 -9.52 -44.72 20.45
N GLU A 109 -9.30 -45.84 21.15
CA GLU A 109 -8.71 -47.04 20.55
C GLU A 109 -9.54 -47.63 19.39
N THR A 110 -10.83 -47.29 19.32
CA THR A 110 -11.73 -47.70 18.24
C THR A 110 -11.65 -46.83 16.99
N ASP A 111 -11.00 -45.68 17.07
CA ASP A 111 -10.82 -44.76 15.95
C ASP A 111 -9.45 -44.99 15.32
N LEU A 112 -9.40 -45.17 14.01
CA LEU A 112 -8.14 -45.28 13.30
C LEU A 112 -7.68 -43.89 12.87
N VAL A 113 -6.70 -43.35 13.54
CA VAL A 113 -6.10 -42.04 13.23
C VAL A 113 -4.62 -42.23 12.92
N VAL A 114 -4.22 -41.83 11.72
CA VAL A 114 -2.85 -41.93 11.22
C VAL A 114 -2.34 -40.56 10.83
N GLY A 115 -1.11 -40.23 11.20
CA GLY A 115 -0.48 -38.93 10.88
C GLY A 115 -0.68 -37.85 11.94
N GLN A 116 -0.97 -38.24 13.19
CA GLN A 116 -1.05 -37.31 14.32
C GLN A 116 0.24 -36.48 14.44
N GLY A 117 0.09 -35.14 14.45
CA GLY A 117 1.23 -34.22 14.55
C GLY A 117 2.05 -34.11 13.25
N GLN A 118 1.56 -34.65 12.14
CA GLN A 118 2.21 -34.54 10.82
C GLN A 118 1.43 -33.59 9.89
N ASN A 119 1.98 -33.31 8.73
CA ASN A 119 1.35 -32.45 7.72
C ASN A 119 0.19 -33.16 6.97
N ALA A 120 -0.01 -34.44 7.20
CA ALA A 120 -1.08 -35.22 6.62
C ALA A 120 -1.75 -36.08 7.70
N LEU A 121 -3.08 -36.07 7.76
CA LEU A 121 -3.90 -36.72 8.76
C LEU A 121 -4.98 -37.56 8.08
N ASN A 122 -5.06 -38.87 8.41
CA ASN A 122 -6.14 -39.76 8.04
C ASN A 122 -6.97 -40.10 9.27
N ILE A 123 -8.30 -39.98 9.16
CA ILE A 123 -9.24 -40.35 10.21
C ILE A 123 -10.21 -41.38 9.61
N SER A 124 -10.36 -42.54 10.24
CA SER A 124 -11.30 -43.55 9.83
C SER A 124 -12.13 -44.03 11.03
N THR A 125 -13.44 -44.17 10.83
CA THR A 125 -14.39 -44.61 11.86
C THR A 125 -15.61 -45.27 11.20
N THR A 126 -16.36 -46.06 11.94
CA THR A 126 -17.57 -46.76 11.46
C THR A 126 -18.86 -45.93 11.61
N ARG A 127 -18.78 -44.73 12.23
CA ARG A 127 -19.94 -43.85 12.51
C ARG A 127 -19.68 -42.45 12.05
N VAL A 128 -20.60 -41.86 11.27
CA VAL A 128 -20.49 -40.49 10.79
C VAL A 128 -20.53 -39.44 11.92
N ASP A 129 -21.35 -39.67 12.95
CA ASP A 129 -21.42 -38.78 14.11
C ASP A 129 -20.06 -38.70 14.83
N ARG A 130 -19.40 -39.87 14.95
CA ARG A 130 -18.07 -39.96 15.54
C ARG A 130 -17.03 -39.30 14.67
N LEU A 131 -17.10 -39.48 13.35
CA LEU A 131 -16.23 -38.74 12.41
C LEU A 131 -16.37 -37.23 12.60
N ASN A 132 -17.59 -36.71 12.62
CA ASN A 132 -17.84 -35.27 12.77
C ASN A 132 -17.40 -34.74 14.15
N GLN A 133 -17.54 -35.54 15.19
CA GLN A 133 -16.99 -35.21 16.50
C GLN A 133 -15.46 -35.10 16.45
N LEU A 134 -14.75 -36.01 15.79
CA LEU A 134 -13.31 -35.96 15.62
C LEU A 134 -12.90 -34.77 14.72
N LEU A 135 -13.60 -34.55 13.61
CA LEU A 135 -13.34 -33.41 12.71
C LEU A 135 -13.47 -32.06 13.42
N SER A 136 -14.43 -31.92 14.34
CA SER A 136 -14.56 -30.69 15.15
C SER A 136 -13.39 -30.46 16.12
N GLN A 137 -12.57 -31.49 16.36
CA GLN A 137 -11.40 -31.42 17.24
C GLN A 137 -10.06 -31.44 16.47
N VAL A 138 -10.10 -31.31 15.15
CA VAL A 138 -8.89 -31.17 14.36
C VAL A 138 -8.29 -29.79 14.55
N SER A 139 -7.04 -29.75 14.90
CA SER A 139 -6.26 -28.52 15.07
C SER A 139 -5.11 -28.46 14.07
N TYR A 140 -4.77 -27.25 13.69
CA TYR A 140 -3.63 -26.90 12.87
C TYR A 140 -2.61 -26.12 13.71
N THR A 141 -1.33 -26.37 13.48
CA THR A 141 -0.23 -25.59 14.05
C THR A 141 0.79 -25.34 12.94
N SER A 142 1.08 -24.09 12.60
CA SER A 142 2.13 -23.79 11.61
C SER A 142 3.51 -24.20 12.13
N THR A 143 4.37 -24.71 11.26
CA THR A 143 5.72 -25.17 11.61
C THR A 143 6.79 -24.11 11.41
N ILE A 144 6.45 -23.01 10.76
CA ILE A 144 7.37 -21.91 10.44
C ILE A 144 6.81 -20.60 10.99
N TYR A 145 7.67 -19.84 11.72
CA TYR A 145 7.31 -18.50 12.15
C TYR A 145 7.38 -17.53 10.97
N ARG A 146 6.21 -17.12 10.49
CA ARG A 146 6.03 -16.07 9.48
C ARG A 146 4.94 -15.12 9.94
N ILE A 147 5.13 -13.81 9.69
CA ILE A 147 4.21 -12.78 10.17
C ILE A 147 2.98 -12.59 9.29
N ASN A 148 3.06 -13.01 8.04
CA ASN A 148 1.96 -12.97 7.08
C ASN A 148 2.23 -13.97 5.95
N THR A 149 1.50 -15.06 5.92
CA THR A 149 1.58 -16.07 4.87
C THR A 149 0.28 -16.89 4.84
N ARG A 150 0.14 -17.76 3.85
CA ARG A 150 -0.98 -18.66 3.74
C ARG A 150 -0.50 -20.08 3.55
N ASP A 151 -1.18 -21.00 4.19
CA ASP A 151 -1.14 -22.43 3.90
C ASP A 151 -2.43 -22.83 3.18
N LEU A 152 -2.42 -23.91 2.44
CA LEU A 152 -3.60 -24.51 1.82
C LEU A 152 -3.86 -25.87 2.47
N ALA A 153 -5.03 -26.01 3.07
CA ALA A 153 -5.52 -27.29 3.55
C ALA A 153 -6.29 -27.99 2.44
N ASN A 154 -5.92 -29.21 2.14
CA ASN A 154 -6.68 -30.13 1.31
C ASN A 154 -7.52 -31.02 2.21
N PHE A 155 -8.82 -31.14 1.94
CA PHE A 155 -9.75 -32.00 2.67
C PHE A 155 -10.51 -32.88 1.70
N THR A 156 -10.38 -34.18 1.89
CA THR A 156 -10.99 -35.19 0.99
C THR A 156 -11.81 -36.21 1.75
N PHE A 157 -12.91 -36.60 1.13
CA PHE A 157 -13.75 -37.71 1.52
C PHE A 157 -14.19 -38.45 0.24
N GLU A 158 -13.77 -39.68 0.07
CA GLU A 158 -14.00 -40.49 -1.16
C GLU A 158 -13.46 -39.77 -2.41
N ASP A 159 -14.30 -39.52 -3.40
CA ASP A 159 -14.02 -38.81 -4.64
C ASP A 159 -14.21 -37.29 -4.53
N HIS A 160 -14.65 -36.81 -3.37
CA HIS A 160 -14.82 -35.38 -3.09
C HIS A 160 -13.56 -34.80 -2.49
N ALA A 161 -13.07 -33.71 -3.08
CA ALA A 161 -11.89 -32.96 -2.59
C ALA A 161 -12.16 -31.44 -2.61
N VAL A 162 -11.66 -30.77 -1.59
CA VAL A 162 -11.72 -29.31 -1.48
C VAL A 162 -10.40 -28.75 -0.96
N MET A 163 -10.11 -27.52 -1.30
CA MET A 163 -8.97 -26.78 -0.76
C MET A 163 -9.46 -25.47 -0.17
N PHE A 164 -8.98 -25.13 1.02
CA PHE A 164 -9.28 -23.86 1.68
C PHE A 164 -8.04 -23.22 2.31
N PRO A 165 -7.96 -21.88 2.39
CA PRO A 165 -6.79 -21.20 2.90
C PRO A 165 -6.76 -21.18 4.44
N ILE A 166 -5.56 -21.35 5.00
CA ILE A 166 -5.23 -21.06 6.39
C ILE A 166 -4.32 -19.83 6.39
N ILE A 167 -4.81 -18.70 6.90
CA ILE A 167 -4.08 -17.45 6.95
C ILE A 167 -3.23 -17.43 8.22
N ILE A 168 -1.92 -17.52 8.08
CA ILE A 168 -0.97 -17.44 9.18
C ILE A 168 -0.58 -15.97 9.32
N LYS A 169 -1.08 -15.30 10.36
CA LYS A 169 -0.88 -13.87 10.56
C LYS A 169 -0.49 -13.57 12.01
N ARG A 170 0.62 -12.87 12.19
CA ARG A 170 0.98 -12.30 13.49
C ARG A 170 0.19 -11.01 13.69
N SER A 171 -0.52 -10.93 14.79
CA SER A 171 -1.23 -9.70 15.17
C SER A 171 -0.22 -8.57 15.40
N SER A 172 -0.46 -7.43 14.79
CA SER A 172 0.31 -6.20 15.03
C SER A 172 -0.34 -5.40 16.16
N MET A 173 0.49 -4.68 16.90
CA MET A 173 -0.05 -3.69 17.85
C MET A 173 -0.65 -2.52 17.09
N PRO A 174 -1.83 -2.04 17.50
CA PRO A 174 -2.42 -0.86 16.88
C PRO A 174 -1.56 0.37 17.20
N VAL A 175 -1.44 1.27 16.23
CA VAL A 175 -0.86 2.60 16.41
C VAL A 175 -2.01 3.59 16.46
N LEU A 176 -2.25 4.16 17.63
CA LEU A 176 -3.30 5.16 17.84
C LEU A 176 -2.68 6.52 18.07
N TYR A 177 -3.25 7.53 17.44
CA TYR A 177 -2.96 8.93 17.73
C TYR A 177 -4.06 9.47 18.65
N ASP A 178 -3.68 10.22 19.68
CA ASP A 178 -4.69 10.97 20.45
C ASP A 178 -5.32 11.99 19.50
N PRO A 179 -6.59 11.85 19.16
CA PRO A 179 -7.20 12.72 18.17
C PRO A 179 -7.38 14.13 18.70
N GLY A 180 -7.58 14.32 20.02
CA GLY A 180 -7.97 15.62 20.54
C GLY A 180 -9.05 16.28 19.68
N THR A 181 -9.57 17.41 20.08
CA THR A 181 -10.47 18.23 19.25
C THR A 181 -9.79 19.45 18.66
N ASP A 182 -8.59 19.77 19.13
CA ASP A 182 -7.81 20.91 18.67
C ASP A 182 -7.03 20.58 17.39
N ILE A 183 -7.22 21.38 16.36
CA ILE A 183 -6.51 21.23 15.08
C ILE A 183 -4.99 21.25 15.25
N ASN A 184 -4.47 21.98 16.23
CA ASN A 184 -3.05 22.06 16.52
C ASN A 184 -2.45 20.74 17.04
N THR A 185 -3.28 19.88 17.64
CA THR A 185 -2.86 18.53 18.11
C THR A 185 -3.06 17.46 17.04
N GLN A 186 -3.92 17.71 16.06
CA GLN A 186 -4.24 16.76 15.01
C GLN A 186 -3.36 16.88 13.77
N VAL A 187 -2.89 18.11 13.45
CA VAL A 187 -2.22 18.41 12.19
C VAL A 187 -0.90 19.12 12.42
N THR A 188 0.12 18.69 11.71
CA THR A 188 1.40 19.39 11.54
C THR A 188 1.50 19.90 10.10
N VAL A 189 1.86 21.16 9.90
CA VAL A 189 2.18 21.67 8.56
C VAL A 189 3.62 21.28 8.23
N ALA A 190 3.84 20.67 7.09
CA ALA A 190 5.14 20.23 6.61
C ALA A 190 5.47 20.91 5.29
N THR A 191 6.66 21.46 5.19
CA THR A 191 7.15 22.11 3.97
C THR A 191 8.64 21.82 3.76
N LYS A 192 9.12 22.10 2.56
CA LYS A 192 10.53 21.99 2.21
C LYS A 192 10.97 23.25 1.48
N THR A 193 12.08 23.83 1.89
CA THR A 193 12.65 24.99 1.21
C THR A 193 14.03 24.70 0.60
N PHE A 194 14.38 25.48 -0.41
CA PHE A 194 15.70 25.54 -1.01
C PHE A 194 15.94 26.93 -1.59
N LEU A 195 16.76 27.73 -0.92
CA LEU A 195 17.14 29.10 -1.33
C LEU A 195 15.96 30.11 -1.43
N ARG A 196 14.78 29.79 -0.90
CA ARG A 196 13.54 30.59 -1.03
C ARG A 196 13.02 31.07 0.33
N TYR A 197 13.88 31.64 1.16
CA TYR A 197 13.49 32.07 2.51
C TYR A 197 12.48 33.22 2.54
N LYS A 198 12.44 34.07 1.52
CA LYS A 198 11.44 35.15 1.42
C LYS A 198 10.06 34.56 1.24
N GLU A 199 9.92 33.61 0.34
CA GLU A 199 8.67 32.90 0.08
C GLU A 199 8.26 32.06 1.30
N LEU A 200 9.21 31.38 1.91
CA LEU A 200 8.99 30.60 3.13
C LEU A 200 8.48 31.49 4.27
N ASN A 201 9.04 32.67 4.46
CA ASN A 201 8.58 33.59 5.49
C ASN A 201 7.15 34.07 5.24
N VAL A 202 6.78 34.40 3.99
CA VAL A 202 5.40 34.73 3.61
C VAL A 202 4.44 33.58 3.91
N LEU A 203 4.86 32.36 3.60
CA LEU A 203 4.07 31.16 3.95
C LEU A 203 3.87 31.08 5.47
N ILE A 204 4.95 31.15 6.27
CA ILE A 204 4.89 31.05 7.74
C ILE A 204 4.02 32.18 8.33
N GLU A 205 4.18 33.39 7.90
CA GLU A 205 3.38 34.55 8.36
C GLU A 205 1.89 34.35 8.03
N SER A 206 1.59 33.84 6.83
CA SER A 206 0.22 33.54 6.43
C SER A 206 -0.40 32.39 7.24
N ILE A 207 0.37 31.34 7.56
CA ILE A 207 -0.08 30.29 8.48
C ILE A 207 -0.41 30.90 9.85
N ARG A 208 0.50 31.67 10.43
CA ARG A 208 0.33 32.27 11.77
C ARG A 208 -0.85 33.24 11.87
N LYS A 209 -1.28 33.82 10.77
CA LYS A 209 -2.46 34.68 10.70
C LYS A 209 -3.76 33.91 10.99
N TYR A 210 -3.84 32.64 10.58
CA TYR A 210 -5.05 31.81 10.72
C TYR A 210 -4.89 30.71 11.78
N TYR A 211 -3.66 30.17 11.94
CA TYR A 211 -3.32 29.06 12.84
C TYR A 211 -2.09 29.44 13.67
N LYS A 212 -2.32 30.13 14.80
CA LYS A 212 -1.24 30.72 15.61
C LYS A 212 -0.29 29.68 16.19
N ASP A 213 -0.82 28.54 16.64
CA ASP A 213 -0.09 27.56 17.44
C ASP A 213 0.21 26.25 16.70
N ILE A 214 -0.22 26.12 15.45
CA ILE A 214 0.02 24.91 14.67
C ILE A 214 1.53 24.68 14.50
N LYS A 215 1.94 23.41 14.65
CA LYS A 215 3.33 23.02 14.44
C LYS A 215 3.68 23.10 12.97
N ILE A 216 4.85 23.67 12.67
CA ILE A 216 5.41 23.77 11.31
C ILE A 216 6.76 23.05 11.29
N ILE A 217 6.94 22.13 10.37
CA ILE A 217 8.20 21.45 10.11
C ILE A 217 8.74 21.94 8.77
N VAL A 218 9.96 22.45 8.78
CA VAL A 218 10.68 22.94 7.60
C VAL A 218 11.88 22.04 7.36
N ALA A 219 11.92 21.33 6.23
CA ALA A 219 13.12 20.66 5.74
C ALA A 219 13.87 21.57 4.78
N ASP A 220 15.17 21.70 4.94
CA ASP A 220 15.98 22.67 4.22
C ASP A 220 17.28 22.04 3.71
N ASP A 221 17.47 22.00 2.40
CA ASP A 221 18.70 21.53 1.75
C ASP A 221 19.42 22.67 0.99
N SER A 222 19.26 23.91 1.45
CA SER A 222 19.92 25.09 0.89
C SER A 222 21.43 24.98 0.99
N LEU A 223 22.13 25.63 0.05
CA LEU A 223 23.60 25.66 0.01
C LEU A 223 24.20 26.35 1.24
N ASN A 224 23.58 27.43 1.65
CA ASN A 224 23.90 28.23 2.85
C ASN A 224 22.60 28.42 3.63
N PRO A 225 22.23 27.51 4.54
CA PRO A 225 20.96 27.60 5.22
C PRO A 225 20.88 28.77 6.18
N GLU A 226 19.77 29.51 6.08
CA GLU A 226 19.43 30.59 7.02
C GLU A 226 18.57 29.97 8.14
N ARG A 227 18.76 30.44 9.36
CA ARG A 227 18.03 29.92 10.50
C ARG A 227 16.57 30.38 10.51
N VAL A 228 15.63 29.48 10.43
CA VAL A 228 14.19 29.73 10.57
C VAL A 228 13.79 29.57 12.03
N ILE A 229 13.34 30.65 12.67
CA ILE A 229 12.99 30.69 14.09
C ILE A 229 11.56 31.17 14.25
N GLY A 230 10.80 30.52 15.12
CA GLY A 230 9.45 30.93 15.50
C GLY A 230 8.83 29.96 16.50
N SER A 231 7.71 30.36 17.10
CA SER A 231 6.96 29.48 18.02
C SER A 231 6.43 28.28 17.24
N ASN A 232 6.62 27.06 17.78
CA ASN A 232 6.20 25.80 17.18
C ASN A 232 6.71 25.59 15.74
N ILE A 233 7.95 26.08 15.45
CA ILE A 233 8.66 25.82 14.20
C ILE A 233 9.85 24.91 14.48
N GLU A 234 9.93 23.80 13.77
CA GLU A 234 11.10 22.93 13.75
C GLU A 234 11.77 23.03 12.39
N HIS A 235 13.03 23.44 12.38
CA HIS A 235 13.84 23.62 11.19
C HIS A 235 14.93 22.55 11.13
N TYR A 236 14.88 21.71 10.12
CA TYR A 236 15.81 20.60 9.89
C TYR A 236 16.69 20.86 8.68
N ILE A 237 17.97 21.08 8.93
CA ILE A 237 18.98 21.33 7.89
C ILE A 237 19.54 20.01 7.40
N MET A 238 19.55 19.84 6.09
CA MET A 238 20.06 18.67 5.38
C MET A 238 21.37 18.98 4.66
N PRO A 239 22.12 17.95 4.20
CA PRO A 239 23.18 18.20 3.24
C PRO A 239 22.66 18.95 2.00
N PRO A 240 23.45 19.84 1.39
CA PRO A 240 22.99 20.70 0.30
C PRO A 240 22.49 19.92 -0.92
N ALA A 241 21.47 20.44 -1.58
CA ALA A 241 20.94 19.98 -2.87
C ALA A 241 20.56 18.48 -2.93
N GLN A 242 20.04 17.94 -1.82
CA GLN A 242 19.54 16.55 -1.79
C GLN A 242 18.25 16.38 -2.61
N GLY A 243 17.53 17.45 -2.81
CA GLY A 243 16.34 17.49 -3.64
C GLY A 243 15.04 17.32 -2.86
N TRP A 244 13.94 17.43 -3.58
CA TRP A 244 12.61 17.61 -2.99
C TRP A 244 12.14 16.41 -2.18
N PHE A 245 12.33 15.19 -2.73
CA PHE A 245 11.85 13.97 -2.07
C PHE A 245 12.64 13.60 -0.82
N ALA A 246 13.94 13.88 -0.78
CA ALA A 246 14.71 13.72 0.45
C ALA A 246 14.19 14.67 1.55
N GLY A 247 13.89 15.93 1.20
CA GLY A 247 13.30 16.90 2.13
C GLY A 247 11.90 16.49 2.61
N ARG A 248 11.06 15.95 1.72
CA ARG A 248 9.74 15.40 2.11
C ARG A 248 9.85 14.24 3.08
N ASN A 249 10.74 13.30 2.80
CA ASN A 249 10.99 12.18 3.70
C ASN A 249 11.42 12.66 5.08
N LEU A 250 12.37 13.60 5.14
CA LEU A 250 12.81 14.15 6.42
C LEU A 250 11.65 14.84 7.15
N ALA A 251 10.94 15.76 6.49
CA ALA A 251 9.84 16.48 7.13
C ALA A 251 8.76 15.53 7.68
N VAL A 252 8.30 14.56 6.88
CA VAL A 252 7.27 13.61 7.29
C VAL A 252 7.77 12.66 8.38
N SER A 253 9.07 12.31 8.40
CA SER A 253 9.65 11.48 9.45
C SER A 253 9.57 12.13 10.84
N GLN A 254 9.53 13.45 10.91
CA GLN A 254 9.47 14.24 12.16
C GLN A 254 8.04 14.55 12.63
N VAL A 255 7.02 14.29 11.80
CA VAL A 255 5.63 14.52 12.16
C VAL A 255 5.21 13.55 13.28
N THR A 256 4.59 14.04 14.33
CA THR A 256 4.07 13.23 15.46
C THR A 256 2.55 13.24 15.56
N THR A 257 1.89 14.05 14.77
CA THR A 257 0.43 14.17 14.71
C THR A 257 -0.19 13.13 13.77
N LYS A 258 -1.50 12.88 13.93
CA LYS A 258 -2.27 11.95 13.10
C LYS A 258 -2.20 12.30 11.62
N TYR A 259 -2.28 13.60 11.34
CA TYR A 259 -2.24 14.15 10.00
C TYR A 259 -1.07 15.11 9.83
N PHE A 260 -0.62 15.27 8.61
CA PHE A 260 0.17 16.43 8.22
C PHE A 260 -0.42 17.07 6.96
N LEU A 261 -0.30 18.42 6.91
CA LEU A 261 -0.63 19.18 5.73
C LEU A 261 0.66 19.48 4.97
N TRP A 262 0.80 18.95 3.76
CA TRP A 262 1.90 19.30 2.87
C TRP A 262 1.58 20.60 2.13
N VAL A 263 2.51 21.56 2.16
CA VAL A 263 2.46 22.80 1.42
C VAL A 263 3.83 23.12 0.82
N ASP A 264 3.86 23.69 -0.39
CA ASP A 264 5.10 24.20 -0.97
C ASP A 264 5.47 25.56 -0.34
N ASP A 265 6.76 25.89 -0.29
CA ASP A 265 7.27 27.08 0.41
C ASP A 265 6.86 28.42 -0.24
N ASP A 266 6.31 28.39 -1.47
CA ASP A 266 5.75 29.52 -2.19
C ASP A 266 4.21 29.60 -2.17
N PHE A 267 3.57 28.83 -1.28
CA PHE A 267 2.13 28.96 -1.05
C PHE A 267 1.82 30.05 -0.01
N GLN A 268 0.55 30.44 0.06
CA GLN A 268 0.07 31.45 0.99
C GLN A 268 -1.33 31.07 1.51
N PHE A 269 -1.49 30.97 2.82
CA PHE A 269 -2.79 30.73 3.44
C PHE A 269 -3.70 31.93 3.24
N THR A 270 -4.96 31.65 2.94
CA THR A 270 -6.04 32.62 2.75
C THR A 270 -7.22 32.32 3.68
N SER A 271 -8.27 33.13 3.64
CA SER A 271 -9.51 32.83 4.36
C SER A 271 -10.23 31.55 3.88
N GLU A 272 -9.89 31.06 2.68
CA GLU A 272 -10.44 29.82 2.10
C GLU A 272 -9.59 28.59 2.46
N THR A 273 -8.41 28.79 3.07
CA THR A 273 -7.55 27.68 3.52
C THR A 273 -8.04 27.15 4.86
N LYS A 274 -8.91 26.14 4.81
CA LYS A 274 -9.56 25.52 5.99
C LYS A 274 -9.00 24.13 6.23
N ILE A 275 -8.06 24.02 7.19
CA ILE A 275 -7.49 22.72 7.58
C ILE A 275 -8.57 21.80 8.18
N GLU A 276 -9.50 22.38 8.93
CA GLU A 276 -10.62 21.69 9.56
C GLU A 276 -11.48 20.93 8.54
N SER A 277 -11.68 21.51 7.35
CA SER A 277 -12.46 20.86 6.29
C SER A 277 -11.77 19.62 5.74
N PHE A 278 -10.44 19.61 5.66
CA PHE A 278 -9.70 18.39 5.33
C PHE A 278 -9.86 17.32 6.41
N VAL A 279 -9.71 17.71 7.68
CA VAL A 279 -9.81 16.77 8.81
C VAL A 279 -11.22 16.19 8.89
N GLU A 280 -12.26 17.01 8.70
CA GLU A 280 -13.67 16.55 8.69
C GLU A 280 -13.87 15.44 7.64
N ILE A 281 -13.38 15.62 6.41
CA ILE A 281 -13.49 14.62 5.35
C ILE A 281 -12.72 13.35 5.73
N MET A 282 -11.49 13.47 6.24
CA MET A 282 -10.65 12.34 6.62
C MET A 282 -11.22 11.55 7.82
N GLU A 283 -11.93 12.21 8.74
CA GLU A 283 -12.58 11.54 9.87
C GLU A 283 -13.92 10.89 9.46
N ALA A 284 -14.64 11.52 8.53
CA ALA A 284 -15.91 10.97 8.02
C ALA A 284 -15.73 9.79 7.08
N VAL A 285 -14.58 9.72 6.38
CA VAL A 285 -14.23 8.63 5.47
C VAL A 285 -12.87 8.03 5.90
N PRO A 286 -12.89 7.12 6.90
CA PRO A 286 -11.67 6.62 7.54
C PRO A 286 -10.74 5.83 6.61
N GLU A 287 -11.23 5.40 5.46
CA GLU A 287 -10.44 4.71 4.43
C GLU A 287 -9.52 5.66 3.65
N LEU A 288 -9.80 6.98 3.65
CA LEU A 288 -8.97 7.95 2.95
C LEU A 288 -7.61 8.10 3.62
N ASP A 289 -6.56 8.08 2.80
CA ASP A 289 -5.18 8.33 3.23
C ASP A 289 -4.72 9.74 2.90
N ILE A 290 -5.21 10.33 1.79
CA ILE A 290 -4.82 11.65 1.32
C ILE A 290 -6.04 12.39 0.76
N VAL A 291 -6.15 13.67 1.12
CA VAL A 291 -7.11 14.60 0.52
C VAL A 291 -6.37 15.83 0.01
N GLY A 292 -6.37 16.05 -1.30
CA GLY A 292 -5.81 17.23 -1.94
C GLY A 292 -6.83 18.36 -2.08
N GLY A 293 -6.35 19.60 -2.03
CA GLY A 293 -7.13 20.81 -2.30
C GLY A 293 -6.86 21.39 -3.69
N ALA A 294 -7.14 22.67 -3.86
CA ALA A 294 -6.85 23.45 -5.05
C ALA A 294 -5.86 24.57 -4.74
N VAL A 295 -4.96 24.86 -5.68
CA VAL A 295 -4.04 25.99 -5.61
C VAL A 295 -4.61 27.15 -6.43
N ASN A 296 -4.92 28.27 -5.78
CA ASN A 296 -5.80 29.30 -6.34
C ASN A 296 -7.16 28.72 -6.74
N ASN A 297 -7.42 28.62 -8.03
CA ASN A 297 -8.62 27.99 -8.58
C ASN A 297 -8.29 26.73 -9.39
N ASP A 298 -7.04 26.32 -9.45
CA ASP A 298 -6.60 25.17 -10.23
C ASP A 298 -6.58 23.91 -9.34
N GLN A 299 -7.39 22.95 -9.71
CA GLN A 299 -7.44 21.64 -9.10
C GLN A 299 -6.69 20.63 -9.98
N PHE A 300 -5.48 20.30 -9.58
CA PHE A 300 -4.65 19.32 -10.30
C PHE A 300 -4.85 17.93 -9.70
N TYR A 301 -5.26 17.00 -10.53
CA TYR A 301 -5.39 15.58 -10.18
C TYR A 301 -5.24 14.69 -11.40
N PHE A 302 -5.02 13.42 -11.16
CA PHE A 302 -4.90 12.42 -12.21
C PHE A 302 -5.34 11.02 -11.73
N LYS A 303 -5.61 10.17 -12.70
CA LYS A 303 -5.84 8.74 -12.54
C LYS A 303 -4.64 7.96 -13.07
N LEU A 304 -4.30 6.85 -12.40
CA LEU A 304 -3.34 5.86 -12.85
C LEU A 304 -4.07 4.64 -13.39
N VAL A 305 -3.69 4.20 -14.58
CA VAL A 305 -4.17 2.96 -15.17
C VAL A 305 -2.99 1.99 -15.23
N TYR A 306 -3.05 0.95 -14.39
CA TYR A 306 -2.04 -0.08 -14.33
C TYR A 306 -2.57 -1.39 -14.89
N GLU A 307 -1.86 -1.97 -15.83
CA GLU A 307 -2.12 -3.29 -16.39
C GLU A 307 -0.98 -4.22 -16.00
N ASN A 308 -1.35 -5.36 -15.43
CA ASN A 308 -0.38 -6.41 -15.13
C ASN A 308 0.28 -6.90 -16.43
N GLY A 309 1.57 -7.08 -16.37
CA GLY A 309 2.34 -7.69 -17.45
C GLY A 309 2.81 -9.10 -17.12
N ASP A 310 3.67 -9.61 -17.98
CA ASP A 310 4.33 -10.89 -17.75
C ASP A 310 5.49 -10.77 -16.74
N MET A 311 6.07 -11.93 -16.40
CA MET A 311 7.13 -12.03 -15.41
C MET A 311 8.45 -11.42 -15.90
N GLU A 312 8.70 -11.41 -17.21
CA GLU A 312 9.97 -10.99 -17.79
C GLU A 312 9.96 -9.50 -18.12
N GLU A 313 8.92 -9.04 -18.82
CA GLU A 313 8.85 -7.67 -19.30
C GLU A 313 8.21 -6.70 -18.28
N GLY A 314 7.27 -7.19 -17.45
CA GLY A 314 6.55 -6.37 -16.45
C GLY A 314 5.31 -5.70 -16.99
N GLY A 315 4.68 -4.84 -16.15
CA GLY A 315 3.41 -4.18 -16.42
C GLY A 315 3.49 -2.89 -17.21
N CYS A 316 2.34 -2.35 -17.57
CA CYS A 316 2.18 -1.05 -18.24
C CYS A 316 1.45 -0.08 -17.32
N LEU A 317 1.92 1.16 -17.26
CA LEU A 317 1.31 2.22 -16.45
C LEU A 317 1.07 3.45 -17.29
N SER A 318 -0.15 3.98 -17.26
CA SER A 318 -0.48 5.28 -17.86
C SER A 318 -1.07 6.23 -16.83
N ARG A 319 -0.75 7.53 -16.97
CA ARG A 319 -1.27 8.61 -16.16
C ARG A 319 -2.23 9.45 -17.00
N VAL A 320 -3.48 9.56 -16.56
CA VAL A 320 -4.52 10.31 -17.26
C VAL A 320 -4.92 11.51 -16.41
N PHE A 321 -4.63 12.71 -16.92
CA PHE A 321 -4.94 13.97 -16.23
C PHE A 321 -6.44 14.28 -16.24
N ASN A 322 -6.88 15.03 -15.23
CA ASN A 322 -8.26 15.53 -15.10
C ASN A 322 -9.33 14.44 -15.20
N THR A 323 -8.97 13.23 -14.75
CA THR A 323 -9.86 12.07 -14.76
C THR A 323 -10.02 11.55 -13.34
N ILE A 324 -11.24 11.21 -12.96
CA ILE A 324 -11.60 10.70 -11.64
C ILE A 324 -12.02 9.22 -11.73
N HIS A 325 -11.97 8.51 -10.60
CA HIS A 325 -12.59 7.18 -10.49
C HIS A 325 -14.09 7.33 -10.26
N GLN A 326 -14.46 8.11 -9.25
CA GLN A 326 -15.85 8.43 -8.91
C GLN A 326 -15.92 9.66 -8.00
N ALA A 327 -17.10 10.26 -7.87
CA ALA A 327 -17.36 11.27 -6.86
C ALA A 327 -17.29 10.65 -5.45
N LEU A 328 -16.81 11.41 -4.47
CA LEU A 328 -16.81 10.96 -3.09
C LEU A 328 -18.24 11.08 -2.51
N PRO A 329 -18.87 10.00 -2.05
CA PRO A 329 -20.21 10.06 -1.47
C PRO A 329 -20.27 11.09 -0.33
N SER A 330 -21.35 11.85 -0.26
CA SER A 330 -21.60 12.92 0.72
C SER A 330 -20.72 14.17 0.61
N TYR A 331 -19.74 14.20 -0.30
CA TYR A 331 -18.86 15.34 -0.53
C TYR A 331 -18.81 15.72 -2.03
N PRO A 332 -19.81 16.50 -2.53
CA PRO A 332 -19.99 16.72 -3.98
C PRO A 332 -18.85 17.49 -4.66
N HIS A 333 -18.00 18.17 -3.87
CA HIS A 333 -16.82 18.88 -4.38
C HIS A 333 -15.53 18.02 -4.36
N CYS A 334 -15.64 16.76 -3.96
CA CYS A 334 -14.55 15.83 -3.82
C CYS A 334 -14.71 14.62 -4.73
N SER A 335 -13.62 14.15 -5.28
CA SER A 335 -13.58 12.96 -6.16
C SER A 335 -12.41 12.06 -5.81
N LEU A 336 -12.62 10.75 -5.93
CA LEU A 336 -11.55 9.76 -5.78
C LEU A 336 -10.66 9.77 -7.04
N VAL A 337 -9.36 9.84 -6.81
CA VAL A 337 -8.30 9.98 -7.80
C VAL A 337 -7.08 9.17 -7.36
N ASP A 338 -6.02 9.12 -8.16
CA ASP A 338 -4.77 8.46 -7.76
C ASP A 338 -3.65 9.43 -7.38
N GLY A 339 -3.81 10.71 -7.71
CA GLY A 339 -2.83 11.72 -7.32
C GLY A 339 -3.38 13.14 -7.37
N VAL A 340 -2.80 14.01 -6.54
CA VAL A 340 -3.25 15.39 -6.29
C VAL A 340 -2.08 16.37 -6.30
N VAL A 341 -2.38 17.66 -6.28
CA VAL A 341 -1.39 18.75 -6.20
C VAL A 341 -0.61 18.72 -4.86
N ASN A 342 0.48 19.47 -4.78
CA ASN A 342 1.31 19.63 -3.55
C ASN A 342 0.63 20.42 -2.41
N PHE A 343 -0.67 20.44 -2.37
CA PHE A 343 -1.48 20.95 -1.28
C PHE A 343 -2.44 19.85 -0.86
N PHE A 344 -2.07 19.10 0.14
CA PHE A 344 -2.87 17.95 0.61
C PHE A 344 -2.68 17.67 2.09
N LEU A 345 -3.75 17.22 2.74
CA LEU A 345 -3.71 16.59 4.06
C LEU A 345 -3.54 15.08 3.87
N ALA A 346 -2.68 14.47 4.68
CA ALA A 346 -2.43 13.04 4.63
C ALA A 346 -2.34 12.40 6.01
N ARG A 347 -2.71 11.11 6.10
CA ARG A 347 -2.40 10.28 7.28
C ARG A 347 -0.90 10.05 7.36
N THR A 348 -0.32 10.38 8.49
CA THR A 348 1.13 10.32 8.69
C THR A 348 1.67 8.90 8.54
N ASP A 349 0.97 7.90 9.09
CA ASP A 349 1.38 6.50 9.01
C ASP A 349 1.26 5.92 7.60
N SER A 350 0.23 6.29 6.84
CA SER A 350 0.02 5.83 5.47
C SER A 350 1.11 6.32 4.54
N VAL A 351 1.44 7.61 4.61
CA VAL A 351 2.52 8.18 3.79
C VAL A 351 3.89 7.62 4.19
N ARG A 352 4.13 7.37 5.48
CA ARG A 352 5.37 6.74 5.93
C ARG A 352 5.55 5.31 5.43
N ARG A 353 4.46 4.56 5.24
CA ARG A 353 4.54 3.20 4.67
C ARG A 353 5.00 3.20 3.23
N VAL A 354 4.53 4.14 2.42
CA VAL A 354 4.94 4.29 1.01
C VAL A 354 6.30 4.96 0.92
N GLY A 355 6.48 6.09 1.59
CA GLY A 355 7.70 6.89 1.60
C GLY A 355 7.91 7.67 0.31
N PHE A 356 8.80 8.66 0.37
CA PHE A 356 9.25 9.42 -0.80
C PHE A 356 10.64 8.93 -1.18
N ASP A 357 10.84 8.42 -2.39
CA ASP A 357 12.13 7.89 -2.81
C ASP A 357 13.15 9.04 -3.04
N PRO A 358 14.18 9.20 -2.19
CA PRO A 358 15.10 10.32 -2.26
C PRO A 358 15.98 10.29 -3.52
N VAL A 359 16.12 9.13 -4.18
CA VAL A 359 16.89 9.00 -5.43
C VAL A 359 16.26 9.81 -6.57
N LEU A 360 14.95 9.98 -6.55
CA LEU A 360 14.19 10.72 -7.57
C LEU A 360 14.39 12.24 -7.50
N LYS A 361 14.96 12.74 -6.42
CA LYS A 361 15.25 14.17 -6.21
C LYS A 361 14.02 15.05 -6.47
N ARG A 362 13.94 15.66 -7.67
CA ARG A 362 12.93 16.64 -8.02
C ARG A 362 11.77 16.09 -8.88
N VAL A 363 12.03 15.08 -9.67
CA VAL A 363 11.11 14.62 -10.73
C VAL A 363 10.17 13.52 -10.28
N ALA A 364 9.58 13.65 -9.11
CA ALA A 364 9.00 12.51 -8.41
C ALA A 364 7.58 12.72 -7.86
N HIS A 365 6.91 13.82 -8.20
CA HIS A 365 5.57 14.06 -7.65
C HIS A 365 4.58 12.93 -7.98
N SER A 366 4.51 12.52 -9.24
CA SER A 366 3.65 11.41 -9.67
C SER A 366 4.15 10.06 -9.18
N GLU A 367 5.45 9.90 -9.04
CA GLU A 367 6.10 8.65 -8.65
C GLU A 367 5.75 8.23 -7.21
N PHE A 368 5.53 9.20 -6.31
CA PHE A 368 5.00 8.89 -4.98
C PHE A 368 3.64 8.23 -5.05
N PHE A 369 2.74 8.75 -5.88
CA PHE A 369 1.41 8.17 -6.06
C PHE A 369 1.45 6.84 -6.82
N MET A 370 2.39 6.67 -7.74
CA MET A 370 2.62 5.40 -8.44
C MET A 370 3.13 4.33 -7.47
N ASP A 371 4.05 4.69 -6.58
CA ASP A 371 4.53 3.80 -5.51
C ASP A 371 3.43 3.47 -4.49
N GLY A 372 2.47 4.36 -4.31
CA GLY A 372 1.31 4.19 -3.44
C GLY A 372 0.08 3.55 -4.09
N LEU A 373 0.16 3.16 -5.37
CA LEU A 373 -0.97 2.55 -6.07
C LEU A 373 -1.39 1.23 -5.42
N GLY A 374 -2.67 1.13 -5.04
CA GLY A 374 -3.19 -0.01 -4.29
C GLY A 374 -2.93 0.03 -2.77
N GLU A 375 -2.18 1.04 -2.27
CA GLU A 375 -1.88 1.25 -0.85
C GLU A 375 -2.50 2.53 -0.29
N LEU A 376 -2.68 3.56 -1.15
CA LEU A 376 -3.22 4.86 -0.78
C LEU A 376 -4.58 5.10 -1.44
N LEU A 377 -5.58 5.44 -0.65
CA LEU A 377 -6.86 5.96 -1.14
C LEU A 377 -6.81 7.49 -1.13
N VAL A 378 -6.92 8.10 -2.31
CA VAL A 378 -6.69 9.53 -2.53
C VAL A 378 -7.96 10.21 -3.02
N ALA A 379 -8.28 11.38 -2.45
CA ALA A 379 -9.35 12.25 -2.94
C ALA A 379 -8.81 13.64 -3.30
N SER A 380 -9.49 14.34 -4.20
CA SER A 380 -9.24 15.73 -4.55
C SER A 380 -10.51 16.55 -4.35
N CYS A 381 -10.41 17.68 -3.60
CA CYS A 381 -11.52 18.54 -3.19
C CYS A 381 -11.29 19.97 -3.67
N GLY A 382 -12.08 20.45 -4.62
CA GLY A 382 -11.91 21.77 -5.24
C GLY A 382 -12.36 22.96 -4.39
N ASN A 383 -13.10 22.72 -3.30
CA ASN A 383 -13.60 23.76 -2.39
C ASN A 383 -12.64 24.16 -1.26
N ILE A 384 -11.54 23.41 -1.07
CA ILE A 384 -10.49 23.74 -0.10
C ILE A 384 -9.31 24.32 -0.85
N LYS A 385 -8.98 25.56 -0.60
CA LYS A 385 -8.05 26.30 -1.45
C LYS A 385 -6.88 26.88 -0.66
N ILE A 386 -5.75 27.03 -1.35
CA ILE A 386 -4.58 27.78 -0.90
C ILE A 386 -4.14 28.75 -1.99
N GLY A 387 -3.61 29.91 -1.61
CA GLY A 387 -3.02 30.86 -2.55
C GLY A 387 -1.60 30.45 -2.96
N HIS A 388 -1.18 30.87 -4.15
CA HIS A 388 0.19 30.79 -4.62
C HIS A 388 0.78 32.18 -4.73
N GLN A 389 1.98 32.39 -4.19
CA GLN A 389 2.67 33.66 -4.28
C GLN A 389 3.07 33.97 -5.73
N ALA A 390 3.21 35.25 -6.06
CA ALA A 390 3.68 35.67 -7.36
C ALA A 390 5.08 35.11 -7.66
N HIS A 391 5.27 34.65 -8.88
CA HIS A 391 6.52 34.03 -9.30
C HIS A 391 7.66 35.05 -9.28
N VAL A 392 8.69 34.82 -8.44
CA VAL A 392 9.91 35.59 -8.41
C VAL A 392 11.02 34.80 -9.11
N ASN A 393 11.66 35.39 -10.11
CA ASN A 393 12.80 34.79 -10.79
C ASN A 393 14.06 34.88 -9.89
N HIS A 394 14.49 33.72 -9.39
CA HIS A 394 15.75 33.54 -8.69
C HIS A 394 16.76 32.85 -9.61
N ASN A 395 17.77 33.56 -10.11
CA ASN A 395 18.76 33.01 -11.05
C ASN A 395 19.43 31.74 -10.52
N THR A 396 19.89 31.76 -9.27
CA THR A 396 20.54 30.58 -8.64
C THR A 396 19.58 29.40 -8.46
N TYR A 397 18.34 29.66 -8.08
CA TYR A 397 17.33 28.60 -7.93
C TYR A 397 16.94 27.97 -9.28
N SER A 398 16.92 28.80 -10.35
CA SER A 398 16.54 28.35 -11.69
C SER A 398 17.48 27.28 -12.25
N GLU A 399 18.77 27.31 -11.92
CA GLU A 399 19.75 26.30 -12.32
C GLU A 399 19.40 24.90 -11.75
N TYR A 400 18.89 24.86 -10.53
CA TYR A 400 18.43 23.63 -9.87
C TYR A 400 17.02 23.22 -10.31
N ARG A 401 16.26 24.16 -10.90
CA ARG A 401 14.89 23.90 -11.38
C ARG A 401 14.87 23.17 -12.72
N THR A 402 15.90 23.30 -13.52
CA THR A 402 15.99 22.66 -14.84
C THR A 402 16.21 21.17 -14.68
N GLN A 403 15.27 20.38 -15.20
CA GLN A 403 15.37 18.93 -15.22
C GLN A 403 16.59 18.49 -16.06
N LYS A 404 17.50 17.73 -15.43
CA LYS A 404 18.67 17.19 -16.14
C LYS A 404 18.33 15.84 -16.76
N LYS A 405 18.96 15.49 -17.88
CA LYS A 405 18.81 14.14 -18.51
C LYS A 405 19.08 13.01 -17.50
N THR A 406 19.97 13.24 -16.53
CA THR A 406 20.24 12.28 -15.45
C THR A 406 19.05 12.05 -14.54
N ASP A 407 18.22 13.05 -14.30
CA ASP A 407 17.04 12.92 -13.42
C ASP A 407 15.93 12.17 -14.14
N GLU A 408 15.73 12.43 -15.41
CA GLU A 408 14.82 11.66 -16.25
C GLU A 408 15.25 10.17 -16.33
N ARG A 409 16.53 9.90 -16.55
CA ARG A 409 17.03 8.53 -16.55
C ARG A 409 16.83 7.83 -15.21
N ARG A 410 17.03 8.51 -14.07
CA ARG A 410 16.73 7.96 -12.73
C ARG A 410 15.27 7.62 -12.57
N LYS A 411 14.38 8.50 -13.02
CA LYS A 411 12.94 8.28 -13.01
C LYS A 411 12.53 7.04 -13.83
N LEU A 412 13.04 6.92 -15.05
CA LEU A 412 12.76 5.76 -15.90
C LEU A 412 13.34 4.47 -15.30
N ALA A 413 14.56 4.53 -14.71
CA ALA A 413 15.14 3.41 -13.99
C ALA A 413 14.32 2.99 -12.76
N HIS A 414 13.76 3.94 -12.02
CA HIS A 414 12.84 3.65 -10.92
C HIS A 414 11.65 2.82 -11.40
N HIS A 415 10.99 3.24 -12.47
CA HIS A 415 9.87 2.50 -13.03
C HIS A 415 10.27 1.11 -13.54
N PHE A 416 11.40 1.01 -14.21
CA PHE A 416 11.89 -0.25 -14.75
C PHE A 416 12.26 -1.26 -13.67
N PHE A 417 13.00 -0.83 -12.64
CA PHE A 417 13.53 -1.75 -11.61
C PHE A 417 12.60 -1.88 -10.40
N LYS A 418 12.15 -0.78 -9.82
CA LYS A 418 11.35 -0.81 -8.59
C LYS A 418 9.90 -1.19 -8.85
N ASN A 419 9.27 -0.58 -9.86
CA ASN A 419 7.87 -0.84 -10.18
C ASN A 419 7.65 -2.00 -11.14
N HIS A 420 8.70 -2.61 -11.66
CA HIS A 420 8.64 -3.72 -12.61
C HIS A 420 7.77 -3.41 -13.82
N LEU A 421 7.93 -2.21 -14.40
CA LEU A 421 7.18 -1.80 -15.58
C LEU A 421 7.94 -2.10 -16.88
N LYS A 422 7.17 -2.42 -17.92
CA LYS A 422 7.61 -2.52 -19.33
C LYS A 422 7.62 -1.15 -19.99
N CYS A 423 6.56 -0.38 -19.74
CA CYS A 423 6.42 0.97 -20.27
C CYS A 423 5.59 1.88 -19.36
N VAL A 424 5.78 3.19 -19.56
CA VAL A 424 5.05 4.24 -18.87
C VAL A 424 4.59 5.30 -19.86
N GLU A 425 3.39 5.85 -19.66
CA GLU A 425 2.83 6.98 -20.40
C GLU A 425 2.45 8.08 -19.38
N TYR A 426 2.92 9.34 -19.65
CA TYR A 426 2.68 10.50 -18.79
C TYR A 426 1.67 11.48 -19.35
#